data_e692d62fc333877adadadb6d88ade3f5
#
_entry.id   e692d62fc333877adadadb6d88ade3f5
#
_cell.length_a   1.000
_cell.length_b   1.000
_cell.length_c   1.000
_cell.angle_alpha   90.00
_cell.angle_beta   90.00
_cell.angle_gamma   90.00
#
_symmetry.space_group_name_H-M   'P 1'
#
loop_
_entity.id
_entity.type
_entity.pdbx_description
1 polymer ?
#
loop_
_entity_poly.entity_id
_entity_poly.type
_entity_poly.pdbx_seq_one_letter_code
_entity_poly.pdbx_strand_id
1 'polypeptide(L)'
;ALENVMLAKELLAKAQPDYKTRKKEIHNEIETEAKSLLEQMGLADRMNNYPHQLSGGQCQRVAIARALALKPDILCFDEPTSALDPELTGEVLKVIKGLADQETTMIIVTHEMAFARDVSSHVIFMDDGCILEQGTPSEVFEHPKEERTRQFLSRFTNG
;
A
#
# COMPACT_ATOMS: atom_id res chain seq x y z
N ALA A 1 -15.44 1.63 -8.43
CA ALA A 1 -14.28 1.01 -7.78
C ALA A 1 -13.98 -0.38 -8.38
N LEU A 2 -14.96 -1.26 -8.45
CA LEU A 2 -14.79 -2.64 -8.89
C LEU A 2 -14.08 -2.76 -10.25
N GLU A 3 -14.58 -2.09 -11.28
CA GLU A 3 -13.96 -2.09 -12.62
C GLU A 3 -12.50 -1.63 -12.62
N ASN A 4 -12.14 -0.71 -11.73
CA ASN A 4 -10.76 -0.23 -11.61
C ASN A 4 -9.81 -1.32 -11.08
N VAL A 5 -10.27 -2.12 -10.13
CA VAL A 5 -9.50 -3.26 -9.59
C VAL A 5 -9.40 -4.39 -10.62
N MET A 6 -10.47 -4.67 -11.37
CA MET A 6 -10.50 -5.72 -12.39
C MET A 6 -9.61 -5.41 -13.60
N LEU A 7 -9.51 -4.13 -14.00
CA LEU A 7 -8.93 -3.69 -15.27
C LEU A 7 -7.52 -4.26 -15.53
N ALA A 8 -6.63 -4.15 -14.54
CA ALA A 8 -5.24 -4.60 -14.71
C ALA A 8 -5.16 -6.12 -14.97
N LYS A 9 -5.96 -6.88 -14.24
CA LYS A 9 -6.00 -8.35 -14.35
C LYS A 9 -6.69 -8.80 -15.66
N GLU A 10 -7.72 -8.09 -16.09
CA GLU A 10 -8.34 -8.34 -17.39
C GLU A 10 -7.39 -8.08 -18.57
N LEU A 11 -6.55 -7.04 -18.47
CA LEU A 11 -5.52 -6.76 -19.48
C LEU A 11 -4.49 -7.89 -19.57
N LEU A 12 -4.03 -8.41 -18.43
CA LEU A 12 -3.13 -9.56 -18.39
C LEU A 12 -3.81 -10.84 -18.92
N ALA A 13 -5.06 -11.07 -18.57
CA ALA A 13 -5.81 -12.24 -19.01
C ALA A 13 -6.01 -12.25 -20.54
N LYS A 14 -6.19 -11.09 -21.18
CA LYS A 14 -6.32 -10.98 -22.65
C LYS A 14 -5.10 -11.46 -23.41
N ALA A 15 -3.92 -11.49 -22.78
CA ALA A 15 -2.69 -12.01 -23.38
C ALA A 15 -2.58 -13.55 -23.31
N GLN A 16 -3.46 -14.23 -22.57
CA GLN A 16 -3.45 -15.69 -22.45
C GLN A 16 -4.03 -16.36 -23.71
N PRO A 17 -3.45 -17.49 -24.16
CA PRO A 17 -3.89 -18.16 -25.39
C PRO A 17 -5.35 -18.64 -25.36
N ASP A 18 -5.84 -19.04 -24.20
CA ASP A 18 -7.18 -19.60 -23.96
C ASP A 18 -8.25 -18.53 -23.60
N TYR A 19 -7.85 -17.26 -23.53
CA TYR A 19 -8.76 -16.17 -23.13
C TYR A 19 -10.07 -16.15 -23.92
N LYS A 20 -10.01 -16.35 -25.27
CA LYS A 20 -11.19 -16.27 -26.12
C LYS A 20 -12.20 -17.35 -25.80
N THR A 21 -11.77 -18.55 -25.45
CA THR A 21 -12.61 -19.71 -25.13
C THR A 21 -13.17 -19.66 -23.72
N ARG A 22 -12.41 -19.11 -22.75
CA ARG A 22 -12.77 -19.06 -21.33
C ARG A 22 -13.14 -17.64 -20.85
N LYS A 23 -13.38 -16.70 -21.75
CA LYS A 23 -13.59 -15.29 -21.42
C LYS A 23 -14.59 -15.05 -20.28
N LYS A 24 -15.74 -15.73 -20.30
CA LYS A 24 -16.78 -15.55 -19.28
C LYS A 24 -16.36 -16.10 -17.92
N GLU A 25 -15.69 -17.23 -17.91
CA GLU A 25 -15.17 -17.87 -16.70
C GLU A 25 -14.08 -16.99 -16.06
N ILE A 26 -13.08 -16.57 -16.85
CA ILE A 26 -12.00 -15.69 -16.42
C ILE A 26 -12.54 -14.35 -15.88
N HIS A 27 -13.54 -13.78 -16.55
CA HIS A 27 -14.17 -12.53 -16.07
C HIS A 27 -14.84 -12.73 -14.70
N ASN A 28 -15.57 -13.82 -14.49
CA ASN A 28 -16.21 -14.11 -13.20
C ASN A 28 -15.19 -14.37 -12.08
N GLU A 29 -14.09 -15.06 -12.39
CA GLU A 29 -12.99 -15.28 -11.45
C GLU A 29 -12.36 -13.94 -11.02
N ILE A 30 -12.06 -13.07 -11.98
CA ILE A 30 -11.49 -11.74 -11.73
C ILE A 30 -12.45 -10.87 -10.91
N GLU A 31 -13.74 -10.88 -11.25
CA GLU A 31 -14.76 -10.14 -10.52
C GLU A 31 -14.88 -10.59 -9.06
N THR A 32 -14.90 -11.91 -8.85
CA THR A 32 -14.99 -12.49 -7.49
C THR A 32 -13.79 -12.09 -6.64
N GLU A 33 -12.59 -12.20 -7.19
CA GLU A 33 -11.36 -11.81 -6.49
C GLU A 33 -11.31 -10.30 -6.22
N ALA A 34 -11.70 -9.47 -7.19
CA ALA A 34 -11.74 -8.01 -7.02
C ALA A 34 -12.74 -7.58 -5.94
N LYS A 35 -13.90 -8.25 -5.83
CA LYS A 35 -14.87 -8.02 -4.76
C LYS A 35 -14.28 -8.37 -3.40
N SER A 36 -13.64 -9.53 -3.27
CA SER A 36 -12.99 -9.95 -2.02
C SER A 36 -11.90 -8.96 -1.58
N LEU A 37 -11.08 -8.46 -2.51
CA LEU A 37 -10.08 -7.44 -2.21
C LEU A 37 -10.70 -6.12 -1.74
N LEU A 38 -11.78 -5.66 -2.37
CA LEU A 38 -12.50 -4.46 -1.93
C LEU A 38 -13.15 -4.63 -0.55
N GLU A 39 -13.66 -5.81 -0.23
CA GLU A 39 -14.16 -6.14 1.11
C GLU A 39 -13.05 -6.07 2.16
N GLN A 40 -11.87 -6.65 1.87
CA GLN A 40 -10.68 -6.55 2.73
C GLN A 40 -10.24 -5.11 2.96
N MET A 41 -10.42 -4.24 1.97
CA MET A 41 -10.16 -2.80 2.07
C MET A 41 -11.27 -2.01 2.79
N GLY A 42 -12.32 -2.68 3.27
CA GLY A 42 -13.48 -2.03 3.91
C GLY A 42 -14.32 -1.18 2.94
N LEU A 43 -14.41 -1.62 1.67
CA LEU A 43 -15.12 -0.90 0.61
C LEU A 43 -16.28 -1.73 0.00
N ALA A 44 -16.82 -2.69 0.73
CA ALA A 44 -17.91 -3.55 0.27
C ALA A 44 -19.12 -2.76 -0.23
N ASP A 45 -19.50 -1.71 0.48
CA ASP A 45 -20.63 -0.82 0.17
C ASP A 45 -20.31 0.24 -0.92
N ARG A 46 -19.07 0.30 -1.39
CA ARG A 46 -18.55 1.28 -2.35
C ARG A 46 -18.09 0.68 -3.68
N MET A 47 -18.30 -0.62 -3.89
CA MET A 47 -17.83 -1.33 -5.09
C MET A 47 -18.31 -0.69 -6.40
N ASN A 48 -19.55 -0.19 -6.42
CA ASN A 48 -20.15 0.42 -7.61
C ASN A 48 -19.90 1.93 -7.74
N ASN A 49 -19.21 2.54 -6.77
CA ASN A 49 -18.94 3.97 -6.78
C ASN A 49 -17.88 4.33 -7.84
N TYR A 50 -18.06 5.48 -8.48
CA TYR A 50 -17.07 6.10 -9.36
C TYR A 50 -16.01 6.85 -8.53
N PRO A 51 -14.82 7.11 -9.09
CA PRO A 51 -13.73 7.80 -8.35
C PRO A 51 -14.16 9.13 -7.69
N HIS A 52 -14.97 9.93 -8.36
CA HIS A 52 -15.46 11.22 -7.84
C HIS A 52 -16.48 11.09 -6.69
N GLN A 53 -16.95 9.87 -6.40
CA GLN A 53 -17.86 9.56 -5.30
C GLN A 53 -17.12 8.96 -4.09
N LEU A 54 -15.80 8.85 -4.16
CA LEU A 54 -14.96 8.27 -3.14
C LEU A 54 -14.12 9.37 -2.47
N SER A 55 -13.88 9.24 -1.16
CA SER A 55 -12.90 10.07 -0.46
C SER A 55 -11.47 9.75 -0.91
N GLY A 56 -10.51 10.64 -0.62
CA GLY A 56 -9.10 10.40 -0.91
C GLY A 56 -8.59 9.06 -0.34
N GLY A 57 -8.89 8.77 0.93
CA GLY A 57 -8.53 7.51 1.57
C GLY A 57 -9.22 6.29 0.95
N GLN A 58 -10.46 6.42 0.49
CA GLN A 58 -11.15 5.36 -0.26
C GLN A 58 -10.51 5.13 -1.62
N CYS A 59 -10.15 6.19 -2.35
CA CYS A 59 -9.42 6.08 -3.61
C CYS A 59 -8.07 5.36 -3.42
N GLN A 60 -7.35 5.69 -2.37
CA GLN A 60 -6.07 5.05 -2.04
C GLN A 60 -6.26 3.56 -1.74
N ARG A 61 -7.27 3.18 -0.98
CA ARG A 61 -7.59 1.77 -0.71
C ARG A 61 -8.01 1.00 -1.96
N VAL A 62 -8.71 1.63 -2.91
CA VAL A 62 -8.97 1.05 -4.24
C VAL A 62 -7.66 0.84 -5.03
N ALA A 63 -6.72 1.78 -4.96
CA ALA A 63 -5.42 1.64 -5.61
C ALA A 63 -4.61 0.47 -5.02
N ILE A 64 -4.65 0.28 -3.70
CA ILE A 64 -4.03 -0.87 -3.03
C ILE A 64 -4.69 -2.18 -3.49
N ALA A 65 -6.02 -2.27 -3.49
CA ALA A 65 -6.75 -3.45 -3.98
C ALA A 65 -6.38 -3.80 -5.42
N ARG A 66 -6.27 -2.77 -6.29
CA ARG A 66 -5.84 -2.95 -7.68
C ARG A 66 -4.43 -3.52 -7.81
N ALA A 67 -3.49 -3.05 -7.00
CA ALA A 67 -2.12 -3.57 -6.97
C ALA A 67 -2.08 -5.03 -6.50
N LEU A 68 -2.81 -5.35 -5.43
CA LEU A 68 -2.92 -6.71 -4.88
C LEU A 68 -3.58 -7.70 -5.85
N ALA A 69 -4.52 -7.24 -6.69
CA ALA A 69 -5.16 -8.09 -7.69
C ALA A 69 -4.17 -8.71 -8.68
N LEU A 70 -3.00 -8.09 -8.89
CA LEU A 70 -1.92 -8.60 -9.73
C LEU A 70 -1.07 -9.66 -9.06
N LYS A 71 -1.26 -9.92 -7.76
CA LYS A 71 -0.46 -10.85 -6.93
C LYS A 71 1.05 -10.60 -7.05
N PRO A 72 1.51 -9.36 -6.79
CA PRO A 72 2.92 -9.04 -6.92
C PRO A 72 3.76 -9.72 -5.84
N ASP A 73 4.99 -10.10 -6.18
CA ASP A 73 5.97 -10.60 -5.19
C ASP A 73 6.42 -9.51 -4.21
N ILE A 74 6.45 -8.26 -4.66
CA ILE A 74 6.82 -7.09 -3.87
C ILE A 74 5.83 -5.96 -4.14
N LEU A 75 5.29 -5.36 -3.09
CA LEU A 75 4.40 -4.22 -3.16
C LEU A 75 5.13 -2.94 -2.73
N CYS A 76 5.16 -1.94 -3.61
CA CYS A 76 5.83 -0.66 -3.36
C CYS A 76 4.82 0.43 -3.05
N PHE A 77 5.04 1.15 -1.94
CA PHE A 77 4.28 2.33 -1.55
C PHE A 77 5.21 3.55 -1.56
N ASP A 78 4.83 4.58 -2.29
CA ASP A 78 5.52 5.86 -2.31
C ASP A 78 4.60 6.92 -1.72
N GLU A 79 4.90 7.32 -0.47
CA GLU A 79 4.14 8.31 0.29
C GLU A 79 2.61 8.09 0.25
N PRO A 80 2.10 6.91 0.69
CA PRO A 80 0.70 6.51 0.47
C PRO A 80 -0.32 7.42 1.16
N THR A 81 0.10 8.31 2.05
CA THR A 81 -0.77 9.19 2.84
C THR A 81 -0.54 10.68 2.59
N SER A 82 0.43 11.07 1.76
CA SER A 82 0.85 12.46 1.59
C SER A 82 -0.23 13.41 1.08
N ALA A 83 -1.21 12.91 0.34
CA ALA A 83 -2.33 13.68 -0.22
C ALA A 83 -3.63 13.53 0.59
N LEU A 84 -3.57 13.00 1.82
CA LEU A 84 -4.73 12.71 2.65
C LEU A 84 -4.79 13.64 3.87
N ASP A 85 -6.02 13.94 4.29
CA ASP A 85 -6.26 14.57 5.58
C ASP A 85 -5.86 13.63 6.73
N PRO A 86 -5.44 14.15 7.89
CA PRO A 86 -5.01 13.32 9.03
C PRO A 86 -6.04 12.28 9.48
N GLU A 87 -7.34 12.59 9.37
CA GLU A 87 -8.42 11.67 9.71
C GLU A 87 -8.46 10.44 8.77
N LEU A 88 -8.13 10.64 7.49
CA LEU A 88 -8.13 9.58 6.47
C LEU A 88 -6.83 8.77 6.43
N THR A 89 -5.72 9.37 6.88
CA THR A 89 -4.40 8.75 6.95
C THR A 89 -4.45 7.45 7.76
N GLY A 90 -5.07 7.46 8.94
CA GLY A 90 -5.16 6.31 9.82
C GLY A 90 -5.83 5.08 9.20
N GLU A 91 -6.85 5.28 8.36
CA GLU A 91 -7.54 4.18 7.66
C GLU A 91 -6.62 3.48 6.64
N VAL A 92 -5.84 4.25 5.89
CA VAL A 92 -4.90 3.71 4.89
C VAL A 92 -3.73 3.00 5.57
N LEU A 93 -3.15 3.59 6.61
CA LEU A 93 -2.06 2.98 7.37
C LEU A 93 -2.50 1.66 8.03
N LYS A 94 -3.73 1.59 8.54
CA LYS A 94 -4.29 0.36 9.11
C LYS A 94 -4.38 -0.76 8.06
N VAL A 95 -4.77 -0.44 6.83
CA VAL A 95 -4.80 -1.42 5.74
C VAL A 95 -3.38 -1.92 5.42
N ILE A 96 -2.41 -1.02 5.28
CA ILE A 96 -1.02 -1.39 4.98
C ILE A 96 -0.43 -2.24 6.11
N LYS A 97 -0.72 -1.91 7.38
CA LYS A 97 -0.32 -2.73 8.54
C LYS A 97 -0.91 -4.12 8.47
N GLY A 98 -2.19 -4.26 8.12
CA GLY A 98 -2.82 -5.58 7.94
C GLY A 98 -2.17 -6.43 6.84
N LEU A 99 -1.60 -5.81 5.80
CA LEU A 99 -0.82 -6.52 4.78
C LEU A 99 0.55 -6.97 5.31
N ALA A 100 1.19 -6.18 6.16
CA ALA A 100 2.44 -6.55 6.83
C ALA A 100 2.23 -7.78 7.74
N ASP A 101 1.13 -7.81 8.48
CA ASP A 101 0.76 -8.94 9.35
C ASP A 101 0.51 -10.25 8.56
N GLN A 102 0.26 -10.16 7.24
CA GLN A 102 0.10 -11.30 6.32
C GLN A 102 1.41 -11.68 5.62
N GLU A 103 2.56 -11.21 6.10
CA GLU A 103 3.90 -11.49 5.55
C GLU A 103 4.08 -11.02 4.09
N THR A 104 3.31 -10.03 3.65
CA THR A 104 3.47 -9.43 2.32
C THR A 104 4.79 -8.66 2.27
N THR A 105 5.65 -8.97 1.31
CA THR A 105 6.89 -8.21 1.10
C THR A 105 6.58 -6.83 0.57
N MET A 106 6.98 -5.79 1.30
CA MET A 106 6.68 -4.40 0.97
C MET A 106 7.90 -3.51 1.07
N ILE A 107 7.96 -2.51 0.18
CA ILE A 107 8.87 -1.37 0.29
C ILE A 107 8.00 -0.13 0.47
N ILE A 108 8.20 0.59 1.57
CA ILE A 108 7.35 1.74 1.93
C ILE A 108 8.24 2.97 2.10
N VAL A 109 8.02 3.99 1.26
CA VAL A 109 8.55 5.34 1.48
C VAL A 109 7.49 6.13 2.21
N THR A 110 7.82 6.70 3.37
CA THR A 110 6.86 7.41 4.21
C THR A 110 7.52 8.42 5.14
N HIS A 111 6.79 9.44 5.50
CA HIS A 111 7.12 10.39 6.56
C HIS A 111 6.37 10.10 7.88
N GLU A 112 5.58 9.06 7.93
CA GLU A 112 4.84 8.61 9.12
C GLU A 112 5.77 7.77 10.02
N MET A 113 6.59 8.43 10.86
CA MET A 113 7.66 7.76 11.61
C MET A 113 7.16 6.72 12.62
N ALA A 114 6.04 7.00 13.30
CA ALA A 114 5.43 6.04 14.22
C ALA A 114 4.98 4.78 13.49
N PHE A 115 4.34 4.93 12.33
CA PHE A 115 3.93 3.82 11.49
C PHE A 115 5.13 3.03 10.96
N ALA A 116 6.16 3.72 10.44
CA ALA A 116 7.38 3.07 9.94
C ALA A 116 8.04 2.21 11.04
N ARG A 117 8.15 2.73 12.26
CA ARG A 117 8.69 1.99 13.42
C ARG A 117 7.88 0.74 13.74
N ASP A 118 6.54 0.83 13.67
CA ASP A 118 5.64 -0.24 14.11
C ASP A 118 5.50 -1.38 13.09
N VAL A 119 5.72 -1.12 11.79
CA VAL A 119 5.45 -2.12 10.74
C VAL A 119 6.69 -2.64 10.04
N SER A 120 7.82 -1.92 10.09
CA SER A 120 9.00 -2.34 9.35
C SER A 120 9.80 -3.43 10.10
N SER A 121 10.35 -4.35 9.34
CA SER A 121 11.38 -5.28 9.79
C SER A 121 12.79 -4.73 9.54
N HIS A 122 12.92 -3.81 8.57
CA HIS A 122 14.17 -3.14 8.22
C HIS A 122 13.89 -1.69 7.82
N VAL A 123 14.72 -0.77 8.28
CA VAL A 123 14.60 0.66 8.01
C VAL A 123 15.84 1.14 7.25
N ILE A 124 15.61 1.96 6.24
CA ILE A 124 16.67 2.60 5.46
C ILE A 124 16.44 4.12 5.52
N PHE A 125 17.38 4.85 6.10
CA PHE A 125 17.39 6.30 6.06
C PHE A 125 18.26 6.79 4.92
N MET A 126 17.67 7.62 4.05
CA MET A 126 18.34 8.20 2.88
C MET A 126 18.44 9.72 3.01
N ASP A 127 19.58 10.27 2.63
CA ASP A 127 19.81 11.71 2.55
C ASP A 127 20.69 11.99 1.32
N ASP A 128 20.39 13.04 0.57
CA ASP A 128 21.10 13.43 -0.67
C ASP A 128 21.30 12.27 -1.69
N GLY A 129 20.29 11.39 -1.82
CA GLY A 129 20.32 10.26 -2.76
C GLY A 129 21.20 9.07 -2.34
N CYS A 130 21.76 9.10 -1.13
CA CYS A 130 22.58 8.04 -0.57
C CYS A 130 21.91 7.38 0.64
N ILE A 131 22.16 6.08 0.82
CA ILE A 131 21.81 5.39 2.07
C ILE A 131 22.79 5.85 3.13
N LEU A 132 22.29 6.58 4.13
CA LEU A 132 23.10 7.10 5.21
C LEU A 132 23.15 6.15 6.40
N GLU A 133 22.00 5.56 6.75
CA GLU A 133 21.88 4.61 7.84
C GLU A 133 20.82 3.56 7.53
N GLN A 134 21.03 2.33 7.99
CA GLN A 134 20.06 1.26 7.87
C GLN A 134 20.20 0.25 9.00
N GLY A 135 19.10 -0.42 9.33
CA GLY A 135 19.07 -1.43 10.40
C GLY A 135 17.65 -1.80 10.80
N THR A 136 17.52 -2.46 11.94
CA THR A 136 16.24 -2.71 12.56
C THR A 136 15.56 -1.41 13.01
N PRO A 137 14.25 -1.38 13.22
CA PRO A 137 13.55 -0.20 13.75
C PRO A 137 14.20 0.33 15.06
N SER A 138 14.57 -0.54 15.99
CA SER A 138 15.22 -0.11 17.23
C SER A 138 16.60 0.53 16.99
N GLU A 139 17.41 -0.02 16.07
CA GLU A 139 18.71 0.56 15.76
C GLU A 139 18.59 1.96 15.15
N VAL A 140 17.65 2.15 14.21
CA VAL A 140 17.54 3.43 13.47
C VAL A 140 16.72 4.47 14.24
N PHE A 141 15.61 4.08 14.90
CA PHE A 141 14.73 5.05 15.56
C PHE A 141 15.14 5.34 17.01
N GLU A 142 15.68 4.36 17.75
CA GLU A 142 15.99 4.51 19.17
C GLU A 142 17.49 4.75 19.42
N HIS A 143 18.35 4.18 18.57
CA HIS A 143 19.81 4.22 18.71
C HIS A 143 20.52 4.66 17.42
N PRO A 144 20.09 5.77 16.76
CA PRO A 144 20.69 6.21 15.51
C PRO A 144 22.17 6.56 15.71
N LYS A 145 23.03 6.05 14.83
CA LYS A 145 24.50 6.25 14.87
C LYS A 145 24.89 7.54 14.15
N GLU A 146 24.19 7.85 13.06
CA GLU A 146 24.51 9.02 12.24
C GLU A 146 23.88 10.30 12.81
N GLU A 147 24.67 11.37 12.86
CA GLU A 147 24.22 12.68 13.38
C GLU A 147 23.03 13.22 12.57
N ARG A 148 23.04 13.04 11.28
CA ARG A 148 21.98 13.49 10.38
C ARG A 148 20.66 12.74 10.63
N THR A 149 20.72 11.45 10.91
CA THR A 149 19.56 10.64 11.31
C THR A 149 18.99 11.15 12.62
N ARG A 150 19.82 11.42 13.62
CA ARG A 150 19.40 12.00 14.92
C ARG A 150 18.69 13.34 14.73
N GLN A 151 19.27 14.24 13.93
CA GLN A 151 18.70 15.56 13.64
C GLN A 151 17.34 15.44 12.93
N PHE A 152 17.19 14.50 12.00
CA PHE A 152 15.94 14.25 11.32
C PHE A 152 14.87 13.75 12.28
N LEU A 153 15.17 12.71 13.05
CA LEU A 153 14.22 12.07 13.98
C LEU A 153 13.81 12.99 15.14
N SER A 154 14.70 13.89 15.59
CA SER A 154 14.37 14.84 16.67
C SER A 154 13.20 15.76 16.35
N ARG A 155 12.89 15.98 15.06
CA ARG A 155 11.74 16.78 14.63
C ARG A 155 10.40 16.08 14.88
N PHE A 156 10.40 14.76 15.02
CA PHE A 156 9.20 13.93 15.23
C PHE A 156 9.04 13.49 16.70
N THR A 157 10.06 13.68 17.54
CA THR A 157 10.02 13.29 18.97
C THR A 157 9.57 14.44 19.89
N ASN A 158 9.53 15.68 19.39
CA ASN A 158 9.19 16.88 20.14
C ASN A 158 7.75 17.40 19.90
N GLY A 159 6.81 16.51 19.53
CA GLY A 159 5.39 16.79 19.34
C GLY A 159 4.52 16.05 20.35
#